data_6bcbb71e8c25a4c64b3ed6b2e7e2d2b8
#
_entry.id   6bcbb71e8c25a4c64b3ed6b2e7e2d2b8
#
_cell.length_a   1.000
_cell.length_b   1.000
_cell.length_c   1.000
_cell.angle_alpha   90.00
_cell.angle_beta   90.00
_cell.angle_gamma   90.00
#
_symmetry.space_group_name_H-M   'P 1'
#
loop_
_entity.id
_entity.type
_entity.pdbx_description
1 polymer ?
#
loop_
_entity_poly.entity_id
_entity_poly.type
_entity_poly.pdbx_seq_one_letter_code
_entity_poly.pdbx_strand_id
1 'polypeptide(L)'
;MLFRSRKYPILPIAHMENAKRMIHVTRSDFDRIVDAVETKEREVVWMFHTGRCGSTVCSQIFNALPDWKVISENEAHIYTMSHSNYNIHKFCKTVQYEQIVVAWIKMYLRLIPQNNSVFWKANIVDPHIIPVLQRRFPKHRILFSYRDVLPCGMSYYKAFGGLDGMLFAIYYILNPWLKHGREDKHSKQIRLCFTNGYDKSRCLRAMRSALPNPGVMEWFVLFWATTVTMMREYREKAGVEFKCVKYEDLQSKPREVITDLFNYLNISSKFASLALQTMETDSQAGLFFDRENRVKFRTWTQTTDSVKKCNAILDMFNLPDFDTEYIFPSLHT
;
A
#
# COMPACT_ATOMS: atom_id res chain seq x y z
N MET A 1 -20.55 6.65 -12.22
CA MET A 1 -19.92 5.72 -13.17
C MET A 1 -19.05 4.77 -12.34
N LEU A 2 -19.55 3.55 -12.06
CA LEU A 2 -18.77 2.55 -11.33
C LEU A 2 -17.77 1.97 -12.34
N PHE A 3 -16.49 2.23 -12.11
CA PHE A 3 -15.43 1.68 -12.93
C PHE A 3 -15.39 0.17 -12.74
N ARG A 4 -15.74 -0.60 -13.76
CA ARG A 4 -15.49 -2.03 -13.77
C ARG A 4 -13.97 -2.21 -13.83
N SER A 5 -13.39 -2.65 -12.74
CA SER A 5 -11.94 -2.71 -12.49
C SER A 5 -11.14 -3.62 -13.42
N ARG A 6 -11.78 -4.36 -14.35
CA ARG A 6 -11.07 -5.22 -15.31
C ARG A 6 -10.16 -4.44 -16.26
N LYS A 7 -10.54 -3.19 -16.62
CA LYS A 7 -9.73 -2.34 -17.52
C LYS A 7 -8.73 -1.46 -16.77
N TYR A 8 -9.03 -1.12 -15.52
CA TYR A 8 -8.24 -0.17 -14.73
C TYR A 8 -7.97 -0.74 -13.32
N PRO A 9 -6.90 -1.50 -13.14
CA PRO A 9 -6.54 -2.05 -11.83
C PRO A 9 -6.05 -0.99 -10.83
N ILE A 10 -5.82 0.24 -11.31
CA ILE A 10 -5.38 1.38 -10.51
C ILE A 10 -6.36 2.54 -10.77
N LEU A 11 -7.08 2.97 -9.73
CA LEU A 11 -8.11 4.02 -9.83
C LEU A 11 -7.59 5.36 -10.35
N PRO A 12 -6.38 5.85 -9.98
CA PRO A 12 -5.79 7.05 -10.55
C PRO A 12 -5.74 7.07 -12.08
N ILE A 13 -5.34 5.97 -12.70
CA ILE A 13 -5.28 5.87 -14.16
C ILE A 13 -6.69 6.00 -14.74
N ALA A 14 -7.68 5.34 -14.14
CA ALA A 14 -9.07 5.46 -14.55
C ALA A 14 -9.59 6.89 -14.46
N HIS A 15 -9.22 7.63 -13.41
CA HIS A 15 -9.60 9.03 -13.24
C HIS A 15 -8.94 9.92 -14.32
N MET A 16 -7.63 9.76 -14.53
CA MET A 16 -6.90 10.56 -15.54
C MET A 16 -7.48 10.39 -16.94
N GLU A 17 -7.84 9.16 -17.32
CA GLU A 17 -8.35 8.87 -18.66
C GLU A 17 -9.83 9.21 -18.87
N ASN A 18 -10.65 9.21 -17.81
CA ASN A 18 -12.11 9.28 -17.94
C ASN A 18 -12.76 10.47 -17.23
N ALA A 19 -12.03 11.26 -16.45
CA ALA A 19 -12.59 12.43 -15.78
C ALA A 19 -12.95 13.51 -16.82
N LYS A 20 -14.23 13.84 -16.89
CA LYS A 20 -14.76 14.88 -17.82
C LYS A 20 -14.95 16.23 -17.14
N ARG A 21 -15.05 16.25 -15.81
CA ARG A 21 -15.30 17.46 -15.01
C ARG A 21 -14.61 17.34 -13.67
N MET A 22 -14.18 18.49 -13.14
CA MET A 22 -13.71 18.66 -11.79
C MET A 22 -14.58 19.72 -11.11
N ILE A 23 -15.08 19.40 -9.92
CA ILE A 23 -15.90 20.31 -9.13
C ILE A 23 -15.09 20.73 -7.92
N HIS A 24 -14.90 22.02 -7.75
CA HIS A 24 -14.31 22.62 -6.56
C HIS A 24 -15.42 23.02 -5.59
N VAL A 25 -15.30 22.58 -4.35
CA VAL A 25 -16.20 22.98 -3.26
C VAL A 25 -15.38 23.60 -2.13
N THR A 26 -15.97 24.50 -1.37
CA THR A 26 -15.34 25.02 -0.17
C THR A 26 -15.25 23.93 0.89
N ARG A 27 -14.39 24.10 1.88
CA ARG A 27 -14.29 23.15 2.99
C ARG A 27 -15.62 23.01 3.73
N SER A 28 -16.30 24.11 4.02
CA SER A 28 -17.58 24.10 4.71
C SER A 28 -18.68 23.39 3.92
N ASP A 29 -18.71 23.58 2.59
CA ASP A 29 -19.63 22.85 1.73
C ASP A 29 -19.33 21.36 1.69
N PHE A 30 -18.05 21.00 1.64
CA PHE A 30 -17.60 19.61 1.68
C PHE A 30 -18.04 18.94 2.99
N ASP A 31 -17.78 19.56 4.14
CA ASP A 31 -18.16 19.03 5.45
C ASP A 31 -19.70 18.86 5.53
N ARG A 32 -20.49 19.85 5.06
CA ARG A 32 -21.95 19.75 4.97
C ARG A 32 -22.43 18.59 4.09
N ILE A 33 -21.78 18.38 2.94
CA ILE A 33 -22.09 17.25 2.05
C ILE A 33 -21.80 15.92 2.76
N VAL A 34 -20.65 15.81 3.42
CA VAL A 34 -20.24 14.59 4.15
C VAL A 34 -21.18 14.28 5.31
N ASP A 35 -21.62 15.29 6.04
CA ASP A 35 -22.58 15.12 7.15
C ASP A 35 -23.95 14.65 6.64
N ALA A 36 -24.35 15.11 5.46
CA ALA A 36 -25.58 14.66 4.80
C ALA A 36 -25.47 13.26 4.16
N VAL A 37 -24.26 12.71 4.05
CA VAL A 37 -24.04 11.37 3.49
C VAL A 37 -24.30 10.32 4.56
N GLU A 38 -25.47 9.71 4.50
CA GLU A 38 -25.73 8.48 5.24
C GLU A 38 -25.00 7.30 4.59
N THR A 39 -24.17 6.65 5.36
CA THR A 39 -23.57 5.36 4.97
C THR A 39 -24.24 4.26 5.78
N LYS A 40 -24.99 3.36 5.10
CA LYS A 40 -25.45 2.15 5.75
C LYS A 40 -24.26 1.30 6.15
N GLU A 41 -24.41 0.62 7.27
CA GLU A 41 -23.43 -0.36 7.71
C GLU A 41 -23.29 -1.45 6.65
N ARG A 42 -22.06 -1.74 6.28
CA ARG A 42 -21.70 -2.79 5.31
C ARG A 42 -20.36 -3.39 5.66
N GLU A 43 -20.09 -4.55 5.15
CA GLU A 43 -18.78 -5.16 5.27
C GLU A 43 -17.77 -4.41 4.39
N VAL A 44 -16.68 -3.96 5.02
CA VAL A 44 -15.55 -3.33 4.33
C VAL A 44 -14.27 -4.00 4.79
N VAL A 45 -13.51 -4.51 3.83
CA VAL A 45 -12.21 -5.15 4.05
C VAL A 45 -11.14 -4.26 3.46
N TRP A 46 -10.22 -3.81 4.31
CA TRP A 46 -9.06 -3.01 3.91
C TRP A 46 -7.86 -3.91 3.72
N MET A 47 -7.21 -3.82 2.57
CA MET A 47 -5.94 -4.49 2.33
C MET A 47 -4.81 -3.48 2.27
N PHE A 48 -3.98 -3.48 3.31
CA PHE A 48 -2.69 -2.80 3.31
C PHE A 48 -1.62 -3.74 2.76
N HIS A 49 -0.54 -3.20 2.18
CA HIS A 49 0.42 -4.06 1.49
C HIS A 49 1.79 -3.42 1.33
N THR A 50 2.83 -4.27 1.20
CA THR A 50 4.20 -3.83 0.91
C THR A 50 4.42 -3.43 -0.55
N GLY A 51 3.38 -3.55 -1.40
CA GLY A 51 3.54 -3.51 -2.85
C GLY A 51 4.23 -4.75 -3.41
N ARG A 52 4.02 -5.06 -4.69
CA ARG A 52 4.58 -6.23 -5.39
C ARG A 52 4.41 -7.57 -4.67
N CYS A 53 3.40 -7.68 -3.84
CA CYS A 53 3.05 -8.82 -2.98
C CYS A 53 1.72 -9.50 -3.35
N GLY A 54 1.28 -9.39 -4.60
CA GLY A 54 0.04 -10.02 -5.06
C GLY A 54 -1.25 -9.29 -4.68
N SER A 55 -1.19 -8.07 -4.14
CA SER A 55 -2.38 -7.29 -3.76
C SER A 55 -3.36 -7.06 -4.93
N THR A 56 -2.87 -6.98 -6.17
CA THR A 56 -3.71 -6.90 -7.37
C THR A 56 -4.44 -8.21 -7.65
N VAL A 57 -3.81 -9.36 -7.40
CA VAL A 57 -4.46 -10.68 -7.48
C VAL A 57 -5.61 -10.75 -6.49
N CYS A 58 -5.38 -10.34 -5.23
CA CYS A 58 -6.45 -10.27 -4.23
C CYS A 58 -7.60 -9.36 -4.69
N SER A 59 -7.30 -8.19 -5.25
CA SER A 59 -8.33 -7.30 -5.81
C SER A 59 -9.17 -7.98 -6.91
N GLN A 60 -8.55 -8.78 -7.77
CA GLN A 60 -9.26 -9.52 -8.81
C GLN A 60 -10.13 -10.63 -8.23
N ILE A 61 -9.64 -11.36 -7.23
CA ILE A 61 -10.41 -12.37 -6.52
C ILE A 61 -11.69 -11.74 -5.96
N PHE A 62 -11.59 -10.66 -5.21
CA PHE A 62 -12.77 -9.99 -4.66
C PHE A 62 -13.68 -9.38 -5.72
N ASN A 63 -13.12 -8.89 -6.83
CA ASN A 63 -13.92 -8.37 -7.94
C ASN A 63 -14.70 -9.47 -8.70
N ALA A 64 -14.27 -10.71 -8.64
CA ALA A 64 -14.96 -11.85 -9.22
C ALA A 64 -16.12 -12.35 -8.32
N LEU A 65 -16.08 -12.05 -7.02
CA LEU A 65 -17.12 -12.48 -6.10
C LEU A 65 -18.43 -11.70 -6.35
N PRO A 66 -19.60 -12.37 -6.33
CA PRO A 66 -20.87 -11.67 -6.36
C PRO A 66 -20.99 -10.77 -5.14
N ASP A 67 -21.70 -9.68 -5.27
CA ASP A 67 -21.98 -8.69 -4.20
C ASP A 67 -20.76 -8.00 -3.60
N TRP A 68 -19.56 -8.18 -4.16
CA TRP A 68 -18.37 -7.43 -3.79
C TRP A 68 -18.03 -6.34 -4.82
N LYS A 69 -17.55 -5.22 -4.33
CA LYS A 69 -16.98 -4.13 -5.15
C LYS A 69 -15.59 -3.81 -4.66
N VAL A 70 -14.70 -3.53 -5.61
CA VAL A 70 -13.31 -3.24 -5.33
C VAL A 70 -13.03 -1.75 -5.54
N ILE A 71 -12.41 -1.12 -4.53
CA ILE A 71 -11.74 0.17 -4.64
C ILE A 71 -10.24 -0.10 -4.61
N SER A 72 -9.50 0.34 -5.61
CA SER A 72 -8.07 0.07 -5.71
C SER A 72 -7.27 1.36 -5.75
N GLU A 73 -6.40 1.53 -4.74
CA GLU A 73 -5.35 2.57 -4.70
C GLU A 73 -5.88 3.97 -5.00
N ASN A 74 -6.91 4.43 -4.26
CA ASN A 74 -7.42 5.79 -4.44
C ASN A 74 -6.38 6.84 -4.01
N GLU A 75 -6.39 8.00 -4.67
CA GLU A 75 -5.40 9.05 -4.44
C GLU A 75 -5.75 10.01 -3.31
N ALA A 76 -6.96 9.94 -2.76
CA ALA A 76 -7.44 10.95 -1.80
C ALA A 76 -6.50 11.10 -0.60
N HIS A 77 -5.95 9.99 -0.09
CA HIS A 77 -5.02 10.02 1.02
C HIS A 77 -3.65 10.57 0.64
N ILE A 78 -3.11 10.20 -0.54
CA ILE A 78 -1.83 10.74 -1.03
C ILE A 78 -1.91 12.25 -1.14
N TYR A 79 -2.97 12.79 -1.74
CA TYR A 79 -3.17 14.24 -1.83
C TYR A 79 -3.30 14.89 -0.46
N THR A 80 -4.03 14.28 0.46
CA THR A 80 -4.16 14.76 1.84
C THR A 80 -2.79 14.85 2.51
N MET A 81 -1.97 13.81 2.37
CA MET A 81 -0.63 13.75 2.97
C MET A 81 0.37 14.71 2.31
N SER A 82 0.34 14.81 0.97
CA SER A 82 1.29 15.64 0.22
C SER A 82 1.08 17.14 0.43
N HIS A 83 -0.17 17.57 0.64
CA HIS A 83 -0.51 18.98 0.85
C HIS A 83 -0.43 19.40 2.32
N SER A 84 -0.21 18.48 3.27
CA SER A 84 0.03 18.85 4.65
C SER A 84 1.36 19.60 4.78
N ASN A 85 1.31 20.86 5.22
CA ASN A 85 2.52 21.62 5.59
C ASN A 85 3.13 21.14 6.91
N TYR A 86 2.51 20.14 7.55
CA TYR A 86 2.83 19.65 8.87
C TYR A 86 3.80 18.46 8.82
N ASN A 87 4.47 18.22 9.94
CA ASN A 87 5.04 16.92 10.20
C ASN A 87 3.91 15.87 10.14
N ILE A 88 4.04 14.90 9.23
CA ILE A 88 2.97 13.95 8.93
C ILE A 88 2.54 13.20 10.17
N HIS A 89 3.46 12.76 11.02
CA HIS A 89 3.12 12.13 12.30
C HIS A 89 2.26 13.01 13.20
N LYS A 90 2.52 14.31 13.23
CA LYS A 90 1.69 15.24 13.98
C LYS A 90 0.35 15.45 13.30
N PHE A 91 0.36 15.60 11.98
CA PHE A 91 -0.86 15.82 11.21
C PHE A 91 -1.83 14.63 11.31
N CYS A 92 -1.34 13.40 11.17
CA CYS A 92 -2.18 12.19 11.28
C CYS A 92 -2.80 11.99 12.67
N LYS A 93 -2.36 12.73 13.68
CA LYS A 93 -2.94 12.74 15.03
C LYS A 93 -3.96 13.86 15.25
N THR A 94 -4.19 14.72 14.25
CA THR A 94 -5.13 15.84 14.38
C THR A 94 -6.56 15.43 14.11
N VAL A 95 -7.50 16.11 14.75
CA VAL A 95 -8.94 15.98 14.46
C VAL A 95 -9.24 16.31 12.99
N GLN A 96 -8.54 17.29 12.44
CA GLN A 96 -8.69 17.67 11.03
C GLN A 96 -8.34 16.53 10.08
N TYR A 97 -7.25 15.80 10.33
CA TYR A 97 -6.88 14.63 9.54
C TYR A 97 -7.96 13.55 9.62
N GLU A 98 -8.42 13.23 10.83
CA GLU A 98 -9.48 12.24 11.03
C GLU A 98 -10.76 12.61 10.28
N GLN A 99 -11.20 13.88 10.37
CA GLN A 99 -12.36 14.37 9.62
C GLN A 99 -12.20 14.20 8.11
N ILE A 100 -11.03 14.56 7.55
CA ILE A 100 -10.75 14.41 6.13
C ILE A 100 -10.80 12.93 5.72
N VAL A 101 -10.17 12.03 6.50
CA VAL A 101 -10.17 10.59 6.22
C VAL A 101 -11.58 10.02 6.27
N VAL A 102 -12.33 10.33 7.31
CA VAL A 102 -13.75 9.89 7.43
C VAL A 102 -14.57 10.40 6.24
N ALA A 103 -14.37 11.65 5.87
CA ALA A 103 -15.10 12.28 4.79
C ALA A 103 -14.90 11.55 3.45
N TRP A 104 -13.65 11.34 3.02
CA TRP A 104 -13.43 10.68 1.75
C TRP A 104 -13.84 9.19 1.79
N ILE A 105 -13.68 8.47 2.91
CA ILE A 105 -14.19 7.10 3.06
C ILE A 105 -15.69 7.08 2.83
N LYS A 106 -16.46 7.92 3.53
CA LYS A 106 -17.93 8.03 3.36
C LYS A 106 -18.30 8.32 1.90
N MET A 107 -17.64 9.28 1.27
CA MET A 107 -17.91 9.64 -0.13
C MET A 107 -17.70 8.47 -1.08
N TYR A 108 -16.60 7.74 -0.96
CA TYR A 108 -16.36 6.55 -1.79
C TYR A 108 -17.38 5.44 -1.51
N LEU A 109 -17.70 5.16 -0.26
CA LEU A 109 -18.71 4.15 0.10
C LEU A 109 -20.10 4.52 -0.43
N ARG A 110 -20.44 5.80 -0.50
CA ARG A 110 -21.72 6.27 -1.06
C ARG A 110 -21.86 5.97 -2.56
N LEU A 111 -20.75 5.92 -3.30
CA LEU A 111 -20.75 5.60 -4.73
C LEU A 111 -21.03 4.12 -5.01
N ILE A 112 -20.97 3.27 -4.01
CA ILE A 112 -21.15 1.82 -4.14
C ILE A 112 -22.56 1.44 -3.73
N PRO A 113 -23.27 0.57 -4.50
CA PRO A 113 -24.59 0.09 -4.13
C PRO A 113 -24.61 -0.47 -2.71
N GLN A 114 -25.67 -0.16 -1.95
CA GLN A 114 -25.73 -0.41 -0.50
C GLN A 114 -25.67 -1.89 -0.11
N ASN A 115 -26.09 -2.78 -1.00
CA ASN A 115 -26.09 -4.23 -0.77
C ASN A 115 -24.75 -4.89 -1.08
N ASN A 116 -23.74 -4.14 -1.52
CA ASN A 116 -22.43 -4.70 -1.83
C ASN A 116 -21.48 -4.54 -0.66
N SER A 117 -20.73 -5.60 -0.38
CA SER A 117 -19.50 -5.56 0.41
C SER A 117 -18.38 -4.87 -0.37
N VAL A 118 -17.40 -4.32 0.33
CA VAL A 118 -16.32 -3.55 -0.28
C VAL A 118 -14.97 -4.15 0.08
N PHE A 119 -14.19 -4.46 -0.94
CA PHE A 119 -12.77 -4.71 -0.79
C PHE A 119 -12.00 -3.45 -1.18
N TRP A 120 -11.30 -2.88 -0.22
CA TRP A 120 -10.53 -1.66 -0.40
C TRP A 120 -9.03 -1.96 -0.39
N LYS A 121 -8.44 -2.04 -1.57
CA LYS A 121 -6.99 -2.08 -1.69
C LYS A 121 -6.46 -0.69 -1.40
N ALA A 122 -5.83 -0.53 -0.25
CA ALA A 122 -5.22 0.71 0.18
C ALA A 122 -4.06 1.10 -0.75
N ASN A 123 -3.71 2.38 -0.76
CA ASN A 123 -2.45 2.79 -1.39
C ASN A 123 -1.28 2.44 -0.46
N ILE A 124 -0.08 2.32 -1.02
CA ILE A 124 1.13 1.98 -0.27
C ILE A 124 1.45 2.95 0.87
N VAL A 125 0.94 4.18 0.83
CA VAL A 125 1.14 5.22 1.87
C VAL A 125 0.00 5.28 2.88
N ASP A 126 -1.00 4.42 2.77
CA ASP A 126 -2.22 4.47 3.58
C ASP A 126 -2.14 3.89 5.00
N PRO A 127 -1.09 3.19 5.49
CA PRO A 127 -1.12 2.65 6.86
C PRO A 127 -1.45 3.68 7.95
N HIS A 128 -1.23 4.97 7.71
CA HIS A 128 -1.61 6.04 8.65
C HIS A 128 -3.11 6.18 8.91
N ILE A 129 -3.98 5.63 8.05
CA ILE A 129 -5.43 5.66 8.29
C ILE A 129 -5.90 4.61 9.30
N ILE A 130 -5.09 3.60 9.60
CA ILE A 130 -5.48 2.49 10.49
C ILE A 130 -6.02 2.97 11.84
N PRO A 131 -5.39 3.92 12.55
CA PRO A 131 -5.95 4.44 13.79
C PRO A 131 -7.31 5.11 13.64
N VAL A 132 -7.58 5.72 12.48
CA VAL A 132 -8.90 6.30 12.18
C VAL A 132 -9.91 5.20 11.92
N LEU A 133 -9.52 4.14 11.17
CA LEU A 133 -10.39 2.99 10.93
C LEU A 133 -10.83 2.34 12.24
N GLN A 134 -9.90 2.10 13.16
CA GLN A 134 -10.21 1.51 14.46
C GLN A 134 -11.22 2.34 15.27
N ARG A 135 -11.04 3.66 15.28
CA ARG A 135 -11.93 4.55 16.07
C ARG A 135 -13.29 4.78 15.41
N ARG A 136 -13.31 4.96 14.10
CA ARG A 136 -14.51 5.45 13.38
C ARG A 136 -15.24 4.36 12.60
N PHE A 137 -14.58 3.25 12.31
CA PHE A 137 -15.09 2.14 11.53
C PHE A 137 -14.65 0.78 12.15
N PRO A 138 -14.96 0.52 13.44
CA PRO A 138 -14.43 -0.63 14.19
C PRO A 138 -14.88 -1.98 13.61
N LYS A 139 -15.94 -2.01 12.79
CA LYS A 139 -16.41 -3.23 12.12
C LYS A 139 -15.70 -3.52 10.79
N HIS A 140 -14.91 -2.56 10.29
CA HIS A 140 -14.10 -2.81 9.10
C HIS A 140 -12.96 -3.77 9.43
N ARG A 141 -12.75 -4.75 8.55
CA ARG A 141 -11.68 -5.72 8.71
C ARG A 141 -10.42 -5.28 7.99
N ILE A 142 -9.28 -5.69 8.51
CA ILE A 142 -7.98 -5.33 7.97
C ILE A 142 -7.24 -6.59 7.53
N LEU A 143 -6.67 -6.53 6.34
CA LEU A 143 -5.72 -7.50 5.81
C LEU A 143 -4.38 -6.81 5.59
N PHE A 144 -3.30 -7.55 5.76
CA PHE A 144 -1.96 -7.11 5.40
C PHE A 144 -1.31 -8.11 4.45
N SER A 145 -1.11 -7.70 3.20
CA SER A 145 -0.39 -8.51 2.21
C SER A 145 1.06 -8.09 2.14
N TYR A 146 1.97 -9.05 2.28
CA TYR A 146 3.40 -8.82 2.23
C TYR A 146 4.12 -9.90 1.43
N ARG A 147 5.36 -9.63 1.13
CA ARG A 147 6.28 -10.51 0.42
C ARG A 147 7.65 -10.39 1.06
N ASP A 148 8.49 -11.43 0.98
CA ASP A 148 9.87 -11.35 1.45
C ASP A 148 10.62 -10.21 0.77
N VAL A 149 11.54 -9.58 1.50
CA VAL A 149 12.14 -8.31 1.08
C VAL A 149 12.94 -8.43 -0.22
N LEU A 150 13.74 -9.48 -0.40
CA LEU A 150 14.53 -9.70 -1.62
C LEU A 150 13.63 -9.86 -2.85
N PRO A 151 12.70 -10.82 -2.93
CA PRO A 151 11.84 -10.96 -4.10
C PRO A 151 10.88 -9.77 -4.30
N CYS A 152 10.49 -9.06 -3.23
CA CYS A 152 9.75 -7.81 -3.31
C CYS A 152 10.59 -6.72 -3.99
N GLY A 153 11.80 -6.47 -3.50
CA GLY A 153 12.74 -5.50 -4.06
C GLY A 153 13.10 -5.80 -5.52
N MET A 154 13.37 -7.07 -5.85
CA MET A 154 13.61 -7.51 -7.24
C MET A 154 12.40 -7.22 -8.15
N SER A 155 11.18 -7.42 -7.66
CA SER A 155 9.97 -7.10 -8.42
C SER A 155 9.78 -5.60 -8.62
N TYR A 156 10.11 -4.79 -7.62
CA TYR A 156 10.16 -3.33 -7.76
C TYR A 156 11.22 -2.89 -8.76
N TYR A 157 12.43 -3.45 -8.66
CA TYR A 157 13.53 -3.13 -9.56
C TYR A 157 13.16 -3.44 -11.01
N LYS A 158 12.56 -4.61 -11.27
CA LYS A 158 12.07 -4.97 -12.61
C LYS A 158 10.99 -4.01 -13.11
N ALA A 159 10.10 -3.55 -12.23
CA ALA A 159 9.01 -2.67 -12.62
C ALA A 159 9.46 -1.21 -12.88
N PHE A 160 10.44 -0.73 -12.11
CA PHE A 160 10.81 0.69 -12.09
C PHE A 160 12.29 0.95 -12.39
N GLY A 161 13.16 -0.06 -12.36
CA GLY A 161 14.61 0.09 -12.58
C GLY A 161 14.99 0.47 -14.01
N GLY A 162 14.11 0.26 -14.99
CA GLY A 162 14.26 0.77 -16.35
C GLY A 162 14.03 2.26 -16.50
N LEU A 163 13.56 2.91 -15.45
CA LEU A 163 13.35 4.36 -15.35
C LEU A 163 14.59 5.05 -14.74
N ASP A 164 15.79 4.66 -15.16
CA ASP A 164 17.07 5.17 -14.64
C ASP A 164 17.08 6.70 -14.48
N GLY A 165 16.47 7.43 -15.40
CA GLY A 165 16.35 8.88 -15.32
C GLY A 165 15.44 9.38 -14.18
N MET A 166 14.31 8.72 -13.92
CA MET A 166 13.38 9.12 -12.87
C MET A 166 13.91 8.75 -11.48
N LEU A 167 14.51 7.57 -11.35
CA LEU A 167 15.10 7.14 -10.09
C LEU A 167 16.39 7.91 -9.76
N PHE A 168 17.15 8.29 -10.79
CA PHE A 168 18.29 9.19 -10.63
C PHE A 168 17.83 10.61 -10.22
N ALA A 169 16.73 11.11 -10.79
CA ALA A 169 16.13 12.36 -10.34
C ALA A 169 15.64 12.28 -8.88
N ILE A 170 15.03 11.17 -8.50
CA ILE A 170 14.65 10.87 -7.12
C ILE A 170 15.88 10.89 -6.21
N TYR A 171 16.97 10.23 -6.59
CA TYR A 171 18.22 10.23 -5.84
C TYR A 171 18.78 11.66 -5.66
N TYR A 172 18.81 12.46 -6.72
CA TYR A 172 19.28 13.85 -6.67
C TYR A 172 18.41 14.73 -5.77
N ILE A 173 17.10 14.59 -5.85
CA ILE A 173 16.14 15.35 -5.03
C ILE A 173 16.25 14.96 -3.54
N LEU A 174 16.51 13.68 -3.25
CA LEU A 174 16.65 13.19 -1.87
C LEU A 174 18.05 13.43 -1.27
N ASN A 175 19.06 13.68 -2.10
CA ASN A 175 20.42 13.92 -1.65
C ASN A 175 20.56 15.10 -0.67
N PRO A 176 19.89 16.25 -0.84
CA PRO A 176 19.87 17.31 0.16
C PRO A 176 19.29 16.86 1.50
N TRP A 177 18.24 16.02 1.48
CA TRP A 177 17.68 15.44 2.69
C TRP A 177 18.67 14.50 3.38
N LEU A 178 19.33 13.62 2.63
CA LEU A 178 20.36 12.72 3.18
C LEU A 178 21.54 13.49 3.76
N LYS A 179 22.02 14.53 3.07
CA LYS A 179 23.20 15.32 3.49
C LYS A 179 22.91 16.28 4.64
N HIS A 180 21.80 16.98 4.58
CA HIS A 180 21.54 18.14 5.47
C HIS A 180 20.29 17.97 6.34
N GLY A 181 19.51 16.94 6.14
CA GLY A 181 18.22 16.74 6.82
C GLY A 181 17.16 17.81 6.45
N ARG A 182 17.44 18.65 5.46
CA ARG A 182 16.52 19.69 4.97
C ARG A 182 15.73 19.17 3.80
N GLU A 183 14.46 19.56 3.71
CA GLU A 183 13.53 19.15 2.66
C GLU A 183 12.88 20.35 2.01
N ASP A 184 12.83 20.34 0.69
CA ASP A 184 11.87 21.11 -0.08
C ASP A 184 10.56 20.34 -0.26
N LYS A 185 9.58 20.93 -0.97
CA LYS A 185 8.28 20.34 -1.20
C LYS A 185 8.36 19.01 -1.99
N HIS A 186 9.25 18.93 -2.98
CA HIS A 186 9.42 17.74 -3.83
C HIS A 186 10.12 16.62 -3.06
N SER A 187 11.21 16.91 -2.37
CA SER A 187 11.92 15.96 -1.51
C SER A 187 10.99 15.36 -0.45
N LYS A 188 10.06 16.17 0.10
CA LYS A 188 9.06 15.70 1.06
C LYS A 188 8.11 14.68 0.44
N GLN A 189 7.59 14.95 -0.76
CA GLN A 189 6.68 14.03 -1.44
C GLN A 189 7.35 12.69 -1.73
N ILE A 190 8.56 12.73 -2.27
CA ILE A 190 9.34 11.53 -2.61
C ILE A 190 9.68 10.73 -1.35
N ARG A 191 10.12 11.42 -0.28
CA ARG A 191 10.34 10.74 1.00
C ARG A 191 9.09 10.03 1.50
N LEU A 192 7.93 10.66 1.36
CA LEU A 192 6.66 10.04 1.74
C LEU A 192 6.42 8.72 1.02
N CYS A 193 6.68 8.68 -0.28
CA CYS A 193 6.52 7.46 -1.08
C CYS A 193 7.45 6.32 -0.61
N PHE A 194 8.69 6.64 -0.17
CA PHE A 194 9.66 5.61 0.23
C PHE A 194 9.69 5.32 1.73
N THR A 195 9.05 6.11 2.55
CA THR A 195 9.06 5.91 4.01
C THR A 195 7.68 5.77 4.60
N ASN A 196 6.64 5.80 3.79
CA ASN A 196 5.25 5.85 4.26
C ASN A 196 5.02 6.94 5.33
N GLY A 197 5.81 8.01 5.31
CA GLY A 197 5.77 9.02 6.36
C GLY A 197 6.24 8.53 7.74
N TYR A 198 6.90 7.37 7.83
CA TYR A 198 7.47 6.84 9.06
C TYR A 198 8.50 7.82 9.67
N ASP A 199 8.98 7.54 10.88
CA ASP A 199 9.94 8.38 11.60
C ASP A 199 11.09 8.84 10.70
N LYS A 200 11.09 10.15 10.40
CA LYS A 200 12.07 10.80 9.50
C LYS A 200 13.50 10.56 9.97
N SER A 201 13.74 10.64 11.27
CA SER A 201 15.09 10.54 11.84
C SER A 201 15.61 9.12 11.72
N ARG A 202 14.76 8.12 11.95
CA ARG A 202 15.11 6.71 11.79
C ARG A 202 15.38 6.36 10.33
N CYS A 203 14.49 6.78 9.42
CA CYS A 203 14.69 6.60 7.99
C CYS A 203 15.98 7.25 7.47
N LEU A 204 16.29 8.47 7.95
CA LEU A 204 17.51 9.16 7.58
C LEU A 204 18.77 8.43 8.08
N ARG A 205 18.75 7.93 9.32
CA ARG A 205 19.87 7.11 9.84
C ARG A 205 20.04 5.83 9.03
N ALA A 206 18.95 5.13 8.73
CA ALA A 206 18.97 3.91 7.91
C ALA A 206 19.57 4.15 6.53
N MET A 207 19.16 5.23 5.84
CA MET A 207 19.75 5.55 4.54
C MET A 207 21.21 6.02 4.62
N ARG A 208 21.61 6.68 5.72
CA ARG A 208 23.03 7.03 5.93
C ARG A 208 23.92 5.81 6.17
N SER A 209 23.40 4.71 6.72
CA SER A 209 24.16 3.47 6.84
C SER A 209 24.48 2.82 5.49
N ALA A 210 23.73 3.17 4.45
CA ALA A 210 23.95 2.70 3.08
C ALA A 210 24.84 3.63 2.21
N LEU A 211 25.40 4.73 2.80
CA LEU A 211 26.30 5.63 2.08
C LEU A 211 27.65 4.96 1.75
N PRO A 212 28.42 5.47 0.75
CA PRO A 212 28.19 6.79 0.12
C PRO A 212 27.12 6.83 -0.97
N ASN A 213 26.78 5.72 -1.62
CA ASN A 213 25.87 5.71 -2.76
C ASN A 213 24.77 4.65 -2.57
N PRO A 214 23.64 5.00 -1.90
CA PRO A 214 22.51 4.09 -1.85
C PRO A 214 21.94 3.95 -3.26
N GLY A 215 21.78 2.71 -3.70
CA GLY A 215 21.17 2.37 -4.97
C GLY A 215 19.64 2.33 -4.87
N VAL A 216 19.02 2.00 -5.98
CA VAL A 216 17.56 1.89 -6.08
C VAL A 216 17.01 0.79 -5.17
N MET A 217 17.75 -0.30 -5.01
CA MET A 217 17.35 -1.42 -4.15
C MET A 217 17.25 -1.00 -2.69
N GLU A 218 18.20 -0.23 -2.20
CA GLU A 218 18.21 0.27 -0.81
C GLU A 218 16.98 1.15 -0.51
N TRP A 219 16.48 1.91 -1.49
CA TRP A 219 15.24 2.65 -1.34
C TRP A 219 14.01 1.72 -1.26
N PHE A 220 13.96 0.67 -2.05
CA PHE A 220 12.89 -0.33 -1.96
C PHE A 220 12.94 -1.11 -0.65
N VAL A 221 14.12 -1.42 -0.15
CA VAL A 221 14.30 -2.05 1.17
C VAL A 221 13.83 -1.11 2.27
N LEU A 222 14.17 0.17 2.23
CA LEU A 222 13.66 1.15 3.19
C LEU A 222 12.14 1.25 3.16
N PHE A 223 11.54 1.30 1.97
CA PHE A 223 10.09 1.32 1.80
C PHE A 223 9.43 0.08 2.42
N TRP A 224 9.96 -1.10 2.11
CA TRP A 224 9.48 -2.36 2.68
C TRP A 224 9.61 -2.38 4.20
N ALA A 225 10.77 -2.02 4.72
CA ALA A 225 11.08 -2.00 6.15
C ALA A 225 10.15 -1.05 6.93
N THR A 226 9.89 0.14 6.39
CA THR A 226 8.96 1.09 7.04
C THR A 226 7.53 0.57 7.05
N THR A 227 7.05 -0.02 5.93
CA THR A 227 5.70 -0.58 5.84
C THR A 227 5.50 -1.71 6.85
N VAL A 228 6.41 -2.70 6.84
CA VAL A 228 6.35 -3.85 7.73
C VAL A 228 6.44 -3.42 9.19
N THR A 229 7.35 -2.48 9.52
CA THR A 229 7.52 -1.98 10.88
C THR A 229 6.26 -1.24 11.36
N MET A 230 5.65 -0.41 10.53
CA MET A 230 4.40 0.26 10.89
C MET A 230 3.29 -0.75 11.19
N MET A 231 3.11 -1.75 10.35
CA MET A 231 2.09 -2.77 10.57
C MET A 231 2.38 -3.58 11.85
N ARG A 232 3.65 -3.94 12.11
CA ARG A 232 4.07 -4.59 13.34
C ARG A 232 3.76 -3.72 14.57
N GLU A 233 4.10 -2.44 14.52
CA GLU A 233 3.81 -1.51 15.62
C GLU A 233 2.31 -1.33 15.87
N TYR A 234 1.49 -1.28 14.82
CA TYR A 234 0.04 -1.26 15.00
C TYR A 234 -0.47 -2.52 15.70
N ARG A 235 0.02 -3.69 15.34
CA ARG A 235 -0.36 -4.95 16.02
C ARG A 235 0.10 -4.96 17.45
N GLU A 236 1.39 -4.77 17.71
CA GLU A 236 2.02 -4.95 19.02
C GLU A 236 1.67 -3.84 20.00
N LYS A 237 1.66 -2.57 19.55
CA LYS A 237 1.51 -1.41 20.44
C LYS A 237 0.08 -0.88 20.52
N ALA A 238 -0.69 -1.05 19.45
CA ALA A 238 -2.04 -0.50 19.36
C ALA A 238 -3.13 -1.59 19.35
N GLY A 239 -2.76 -2.88 19.44
CA GLY A 239 -3.71 -3.99 19.46
C GLY A 239 -4.55 -4.12 18.19
N VAL A 240 -4.04 -3.66 17.05
CA VAL A 240 -4.78 -3.77 15.78
C VAL A 240 -4.81 -5.21 15.31
N GLU A 241 -6.01 -5.76 15.22
CA GLU A 241 -6.20 -7.08 14.65
C GLU A 241 -6.26 -7.03 13.13
N PHE A 242 -5.46 -7.86 12.46
CA PHE A 242 -5.51 -8.07 11.02
C PHE A 242 -4.98 -9.43 10.61
N LYS A 243 -5.50 -9.94 9.50
CA LYS A 243 -5.02 -11.18 8.89
C LYS A 243 -3.88 -10.86 7.93
N CYS A 244 -2.79 -11.63 8.02
CA CYS A 244 -1.68 -11.56 7.09
C CYS A 244 -1.88 -12.49 5.89
N VAL A 245 -1.46 -12.03 4.70
CA VAL A 245 -1.40 -12.82 3.47
C VAL A 245 0.02 -12.72 2.94
N LYS A 246 0.81 -13.78 3.07
CA LYS A 246 2.15 -13.87 2.50
C LYS A 246 2.05 -14.25 1.03
N TYR A 247 2.75 -13.54 0.16
CA TYR A 247 2.68 -13.78 -1.28
C TYR A 247 3.21 -15.15 -1.69
N GLU A 248 4.29 -15.60 -1.06
CA GLU A 248 4.90 -16.91 -1.29
C GLU A 248 3.92 -18.05 -0.96
N ASP A 249 3.17 -17.94 0.14
CA ASP A 249 2.11 -18.90 0.50
C ASP A 249 0.94 -18.84 -0.49
N LEU A 250 0.52 -17.63 -0.88
CA LEU A 250 -0.54 -17.46 -1.88
C LEU A 250 -0.18 -18.11 -3.23
N GLN A 251 1.12 -18.17 -3.58
CA GLN A 251 1.59 -18.82 -4.80
C GLN A 251 1.76 -20.33 -4.65
N SER A 252 2.33 -20.79 -3.54
CA SER A 252 2.64 -22.21 -3.34
C SER A 252 1.45 -23.02 -2.83
N LYS A 253 0.54 -22.40 -2.06
CA LYS A 253 -0.60 -23.02 -1.41
C LYS A 253 -1.90 -22.21 -1.61
N PRO A 254 -2.26 -21.83 -2.83
CA PRO A 254 -3.33 -20.86 -3.09
C PRO A 254 -4.68 -21.30 -2.49
N ARG A 255 -5.01 -22.59 -2.56
CA ARG A 255 -6.27 -23.12 -2.02
C ARG A 255 -6.36 -22.95 -0.50
N GLU A 256 -5.29 -23.27 0.22
CA GLU A 256 -5.24 -23.14 1.67
C GLU A 256 -5.37 -21.69 2.10
N VAL A 257 -4.58 -20.79 1.47
CA VAL A 257 -4.61 -19.36 1.78
C VAL A 257 -5.97 -18.72 1.49
N ILE A 258 -6.59 -19.07 0.35
CA ILE A 258 -7.92 -18.55 -0.01
C ILE A 258 -8.98 -19.08 0.96
N THR A 259 -8.94 -20.36 1.32
CA THR A 259 -9.90 -20.95 2.26
C THR A 259 -9.78 -20.28 3.64
N ASP A 260 -8.57 -20.12 4.13
CA ASP A 260 -8.29 -19.47 5.41
C ASP A 260 -8.71 -17.97 5.39
N LEU A 261 -8.45 -17.27 4.29
CA LEU A 261 -8.90 -15.89 4.09
C LEU A 261 -10.43 -15.78 4.07
N PHE A 262 -11.11 -16.68 3.35
CA PHE A 262 -12.56 -16.66 3.27
C PHE A 262 -13.22 -17.02 4.61
N ASN A 263 -12.64 -17.96 5.38
CA ASN A 263 -13.09 -18.26 6.73
C ASN A 263 -12.95 -17.04 7.65
N TYR A 264 -11.81 -16.33 7.60
CA TYR A 264 -11.59 -15.10 8.37
C TYR A 264 -12.62 -14.02 8.03
N LEU A 265 -13.01 -13.93 6.76
CA LEU A 265 -13.95 -12.91 6.26
C LEU A 265 -15.40 -13.38 6.24
N ASN A 266 -15.71 -14.60 6.72
CA ASN A 266 -17.04 -15.22 6.63
C ASN A 266 -17.59 -15.30 5.20
N ILE A 267 -16.71 -15.44 4.22
CA ILE A 267 -17.09 -15.65 2.81
C ILE A 267 -17.31 -17.15 2.58
N SER A 268 -18.41 -17.50 1.91
CA SER A 268 -18.72 -18.90 1.63
C SER A 268 -17.63 -19.59 0.82
N SER A 269 -17.17 -20.75 1.29
CA SER A 269 -16.16 -21.60 0.63
C SER A 269 -16.55 -22.04 -0.79
N LYS A 270 -17.84 -21.99 -1.15
CA LYS A 270 -18.31 -22.26 -2.52
C LYS A 270 -17.65 -21.38 -3.58
N PHE A 271 -17.16 -20.21 -3.18
CA PHE A 271 -16.48 -19.26 -4.08
C PHE A 271 -14.97 -19.53 -4.21
N ALA A 272 -14.40 -20.49 -3.48
CA ALA A 272 -12.96 -20.78 -3.53
C ALA A 272 -12.49 -21.19 -4.94
N SER A 273 -13.28 -22.00 -5.66
CA SER A 273 -12.96 -22.39 -7.04
C SER A 273 -12.94 -21.20 -8.00
N LEU A 274 -13.86 -20.25 -7.87
CA LEU A 274 -13.89 -19.02 -8.65
C LEU A 274 -12.67 -18.14 -8.36
N ALA A 275 -12.29 -18.03 -7.09
CA ALA A 275 -11.09 -17.29 -6.66
C ALA A 275 -9.81 -17.91 -7.26
N LEU A 276 -9.67 -19.23 -7.22
CA LEU A 276 -8.54 -19.95 -7.81
C LEU A 276 -8.44 -19.73 -9.32
N GLN A 277 -9.56 -19.87 -10.03
CA GLN A 277 -9.62 -19.60 -11.47
C GLN A 277 -9.18 -18.19 -11.83
N THR A 278 -9.52 -17.20 -10.99
CA THR A 278 -9.11 -15.81 -11.20
C THR A 278 -7.58 -15.65 -11.12
N MET A 279 -6.89 -16.47 -10.34
CA MET A 279 -5.44 -16.43 -10.20
C MET A 279 -4.67 -16.98 -11.41
N GLU A 280 -5.32 -17.75 -12.29
CA GLU A 280 -4.69 -18.27 -13.52
C GLU A 280 -4.41 -17.15 -14.54
N THR A 281 -5.14 -16.04 -14.44
CA THR A 281 -4.96 -14.90 -15.35
C THR A 281 -3.88 -13.95 -14.85
N ASP A 282 -3.10 -13.35 -15.76
CA ASP A 282 -2.16 -12.28 -15.36
C ASP A 282 -2.92 -11.07 -14.84
N SER A 283 -2.77 -10.81 -13.55
CA SER A 283 -3.43 -9.69 -12.87
C SER A 283 -3.01 -8.30 -13.37
N GLN A 284 -1.97 -8.23 -14.18
CA GLN A 284 -1.41 -7.01 -14.75
C GLN A 284 -1.42 -7.00 -16.28
N ALA A 285 -2.13 -7.95 -16.91
CA ALA A 285 -2.24 -8.03 -18.37
C ALA A 285 -2.70 -6.70 -18.97
N GLY A 286 -2.01 -6.26 -20.03
CA GLY A 286 -2.27 -4.99 -20.72
C GLY A 286 -1.79 -3.75 -19.99
N LEU A 287 -1.09 -3.87 -18.86
CA LEU A 287 -0.42 -2.77 -18.19
C LEU A 287 1.07 -2.76 -18.52
N PHE A 288 1.72 -1.63 -18.26
CA PHE A 288 3.18 -1.50 -18.32
C PHE A 288 3.93 -2.59 -17.52
N PHE A 289 3.32 -3.13 -16.48
CA PHE A 289 3.87 -4.14 -15.59
C PHE A 289 3.46 -5.58 -15.91
N ASP A 290 2.84 -5.84 -17.07
CA ASP A 290 2.45 -7.20 -17.47
C ASP A 290 3.67 -8.15 -17.62
N ARG A 291 3.43 -9.46 -17.73
CA ARG A 291 4.51 -10.44 -17.83
C ARG A 291 5.38 -10.26 -19.07
N GLU A 292 4.78 -9.87 -20.19
CA GLU A 292 5.48 -9.71 -21.47
C GLU A 292 6.43 -8.51 -21.43
N ASN A 293 6.02 -7.42 -20.80
CA ASN A 293 6.86 -6.24 -20.64
C ASN A 293 7.99 -6.43 -19.63
N ARG A 294 7.79 -7.25 -18.57
CA ARG A 294 8.82 -7.51 -17.53
C ARG A 294 10.09 -8.16 -18.08
N VAL A 295 10.01 -8.92 -19.16
CA VAL A 295 11.18 -9.56 -19.78
C VAL A 295 12.17 -8.54 -20.36
N LYS A 296 11.69 -7.33 -20.68
CA LYS A 296 12.49 -6.24 -21.26
C LYS A 296 13.29 -5.43 -20.24
N PHE A 297 13.07 -5.64 -18.94
CA PHE A 297 13.68 -4.83 -17.88
C PHE A 297 14.97 -5.45 -17.34
N ARG A 298 15.91 -4.57 -16.97
CA ARG A 298 17.20 -4.99 -16.40
C ARG A 298 17.02 -5.81 -15.13
N THR A 299 17.84 -6.84 -14.97
CA THR A 299 17.92 -7.60 -13.74
C THR A 299 18.88 -6.89 -12.79
N TRP A 300 18.47 -6.71 -11.54
CA TRP A 300 19.39 -6.23 -10.51
C TRP A 300 20.46 -7.29 -10.23
N THR A 301 21.71 -6.86 -10.24
CA THR A 301 22.85 -7.75 -9.92
C THR A 301 23.15 -7.62 -8.43
N GLN A 302 22.99 -8.72 -7.72
CA GLN A 302 23.31 -8.81 -6.30
C GLN A 302 24.83 -8.77 -6.13
N THR A 303 25.33 -7.78 -5.38
CA THR A 303 26.73 -7.69 -4.98
C THR A 303 26.82 -7.76 -3.45
N THR A 304 27.98 -8.19 -2.94
CA THR A 304 28.24 -8.22 -1.49
C THR A 304 28.03 -6.85 -0.86
N ASP A 305 28.44 -5.77 -1.53
CA ASP A 305 28.26 -4.40 -1.04
C ASP A 305 26.79 -4.02 -0.97
N SER A 306 25.99 -4.32 -2.01
CA SER A 306 24.57 -4.01 -2.02
C SER A 306 23.78 -4.79 -0.95
N VAL A 307 24.11 -6.07 -0.75
CA VAL A 307 23.49 -6.87 0.35
C VAL A 307 23.85 -6.29 1.71
N LYS A 308 25.11 -5.94 1.95
CA LYS A 308 25.55 -5.31 3.20
C LYS A 308 24.80 -4.00 3.48
N LYS A 309 24.58 -3.17 2.46
CA LYS A 309 23.82 -1.93 2.59
C LYS A 309 22.34 -2.19 2.90
N CYS A 310 21.73 -3.17 2.24
CA CYS A 310 20.36 -3.58 2.52
C CYS A 310 20.21 -4.09 3.96
N ASN A 311 21.13 -4.93 4.44
CA ASN A 311 21.12 -5.43 5.82
C ASN A 311 21.29 -4.29 6.84
N ALA A 312 22.19 -3.35 6.59
CA ALA A 312 22.37 -2.18 7.45
C ALA A 312 21.09 -1.32 7.56
N ILE A 313 20.27 -1.25 6.52
CA ILE A 313 18.94 -0.62 6.59
C ILE A 313 17.98 -1.46 7.44
N LEU A 314 17.91 -2.78 7.21
CA LEU A 314 17.00 -3.67 7.91
C LEU A 314 17.30 -3.72 9.42
N ASP A 315 18.56 -3.75 9.80
CA ASP A 315 19.02 -3.68 11.21
C ASP A 315 18.47 -2.46 11.95
N MET A 316 18.40 -1.31 11.29
CA MET A 316 17.82 -0.10 11.87
C MET A 316 16.33 -0.26 12.23
N PHE A 317 15.66 -1.25 11.68
CA PHE A 317 14.25 -1.55 11.92
C PHE A 317 14.04 -2.84 12.73
N ASN A 318 15.11 -3.48 13.19
CA ASN A 318 15.10 -4.79 13.87
C ASN A 318 14.34 -5.83 13.03
N LEU A 319 14.73 -5.94 11.76
CA LEU A 319 14.20 -6.86 10.78
C LEU A 319 15.30 -7.86 10.38
N PRO A 320 14.94 -9.08 9.95
CA PRO A 320 15.92 -10.07 9.53
C PRO A 320 16.65 -9.63 8.26
N ASP A 321 17.76 -10.32 7.96
CA ASP A 321 18.60 -10.06 6.82
C ASP A 321 17.86 -10.13 5.49
N PHE A 322 18.41 -9.46 4.50
CA PHE A 322 17.81 -9.19 3.18
C PHE A 322 17.40 -10.45 2.40
N ASP A 323 18.14 -11.53 2.56
CA ASP A 323 17.89 -12.83 1.91
C ASP A 323 17.17 -13.85 2.81
N THR A 324 16.76 -13.42 4.01
CA THR A 324 16.06 -14.27 4.99
C THR A 324 14.55 -14.20 4.78
N GLU A 325 13.90 -15.36 4.94
CA GLU A 325 12.45 -15.43 4.97
C GLU A 325 11.89 -14.61 6.13
N TYR A 326 10.89 -13.77 5.85
CA TYR A 326 10.20 -13.00 6.87
C TYR A 326 8.85 -13.61 7.20
N ILE A 327 8.65 -13.92 8.47
CA ILE A 327 7.36 -14.33 9.01
C ILE A 327 6.82 -13.21 9.89
N PHE A 328 5.66 -12.68 9.51
CA PHE A 328 5.03 -11.61 10.28
C PHE A 328 4.54 -12.17 11.62
N PRO A 329 4.92 -11.55 12.76
CA PRO A 329 4.57 -12.09 14.09
C PRO A 329 3.06 -12.29 14.26
N SER A 330 2.65 -13.42 14.83
CA SER A 330 1.26 -13.68 15.22
C SER A 330 0.91 -12.91 16.50
N LEU A 331 -0.40 -12.71 16.75
CA LEU A 331 -0.85 -12.06 18.00
C LEU A 331 -0.61 -12.94 19.27
N HIS A 332 -0.22 -14.21 19.08
CA HIS A 332 -0.20 -15.23 20.16
C HIS A 332 1.17 -15.86 20.37
N THR A 333 2.27 -15.13 20.18
CA THR A 333 3.60 -15.59 20.63
C THR A 333 4.11 -14.73 21.76
#